data_3c41574eecb0d76bd7e878e9810f7f0e
#
_entry.id   3c41574eecb0d76bd7e878e9810f7f0e
#
_cell.length_a   1.000
_cell.length_b   1.000
_cell.length_c   1.000
_cell.angle_alpha   90.00
_cell.angle_beta   90.00
_cell.angle_gamma   90.00
#
_symmetry.space_group_name_H-M   'P 1'
#
loop_
_entity.id
_entity.type
_entity.pdbx_description
1 polymer ?
#
loop_
_entity_poly.entity_id
_entity_poly.type
_entity_poly.pdbx_seq_one_letter_code
_entity_poly.pdbx_strand_id
1 'polypeptide(L)'
;MVVFLFSNFAETSEILNKSVAEMPIFQPVVDYHGSAPIEQRGIEFRKWLAPSVKIAVSGGSGSGTIVYYDNIKNIAYVATCGHLWNRGAMSAEEGKKKDLTCKILTWYQNDIKLAEPKTYNAKVIFYSYMPDADTALVTFEPDWRPNFFPIAPIDYKYKEGKIMHSIGCDGGDEVAHYEVQIVSLFNKSLTTIKNSPRPGRSGGGLMDDKSYLGTCVATSNIDGSGEGYFTPLSVIHEVYSRNGYDFLLKIKPWSDIAKKIKIIDHNIWHQKYDENYILIPN
;
A
#
# COMPACT_ATOMS: atom_id res chain seq x y z
N MET A 1 5.80 -24.39 0.07
CA MET A 1 6.43 -23.60 -1.01
C MET A 1 5.81 -22.21 -0.97
N VAL A 2 6.61 -21.19 -0.76
CA VAL A 2 6.13 -19.79 -0.75
C VAL A 2 6.17 -19.27 -2.18
N VAL A 3 5.06 -18.78 -2.70
CA VAL A 3 4.96 -18.28 -4.08
C VAL A 3 4.98 -16.74 -4.05
N PHE A 4 5.94 -16.14 -4.74
CA PHE A 4 5.99 -14.69 -4.94
C PHE A 4 4.96 -14.25 -5.97
N LEU A 5 4.34 -13.11 -5.72
CA LEU A 5 3.18 -12.64 -6.46
C LEU A 5 3.59 -11.75 -7.64
N PHE A 6 4.02 -12.37 -8.75
CA PHE A 6 4.25 -11.65 -10.00
C PHE A 6 3.07 -11.81 -10.96
N SER A 7 2.62 -10.73 -11.55
CA SER A 7 1.83 -10.77 -12.78
C SER A 7 2.75 -10.56 -13.98
N ASN A 8 2.86 -11.57 -14.84
CA ASN A 8 3.65 -11.47 -16.08
C ASN A 8 2.87 -10.74 -17.17
N PHE A 9 3.43 -9.68 -17.73
CA PHE A 9 2.86 -8.89 -18.84
C PHE A 9 3.00 -9.57 -20.22
N ALA A 10 3.62 -10.76 -20.31
CA ALA A 10 3.81 -11.41 -21.61
C ALA A 10 2.49 -11.75 -22.32
N GLU A 11 1.40 -11.95 -21.58
CA GLU A 11 0.09 -12.24 -22.16
C GLU A 11 -0.75 -10.98 -22.47
N THR A 12 -0.36 -9.80 -21.96
CA THR A 12 -1.16 -8.57 -22.13
C THR A 12 -0.90 -7.84 -23.45
N SER A 13 0.16 -8.15 -24.19
CA SER A 13 0.40 -7.53 -25.49
C SER A 13 -0.57 -8.02 -26.60
N GLU A 14 -1.14 -9.21 -26.46
CA GLU A 14 -2.19 -9.69 -27.38
C GLU A 14 -3.58 -9.13 -27.04
N ILE A 15 -3.81 -8.77 -25.76
CA ILE A 15 -5.10 -8.25 -25.32
C ILE A 15 -5.29 -6.78 -25.74
N LEU A 16 -4.21 -6.03 -25.90
CA LEU A 16 -4.27 -4.62 -26.34
C LEU A 16 -4.71 -4.43 -27.80
N ASN A 17 -4.73 -5.49 -28.61
CA ASN A 17 -5.16 -5.45 -30.02
C ASN A 17 -6.59 -5.98 -30.22
N LYS A 18 -7.28 -6.45 -29.20
CA LYS A 18 -8.71 -6.74 -29.30
C LYS A 18 -9.52 -5.45 -29.21
N SER A 19 -10.45 -5.29 -30.14
CA SER A 19 -11.32 -4.11 -30.17
C SER A 19 -12.07 -3.95 -28.85
N VAL A 20 -12.29 -2.69 -28.44
CA VAL A 20 -13.01 -2.32 -27.19
C VAL A 20 -14.40 -2.99 -27.07
N ALA A 21 -14.93 -3.54 -28.15
CA ALA A 21 -16.22 -4.23 -28.21
C ALA A 21 -16.21 -5.67 -27.63
N GLU A 22 -15.03 -6.25 -27.34
CA GLU A 22 -14.90 -7.62 -26.81
C GLU A 22 -14.35 -7.69 -25.38
N MET A 23 -14.23 -6.55 -24.69
CA MET A 23 -13.88 -6.61 -23.27
C MET A 23 -15.01 -7.29 -22.50
N PRO A 24 -14.71 -8.36 -21.74
CA PRO A 24 -15.72 -8.97 -20.90
C PRO A 24 -16.29 -7.90 -19.96
N ILE A 25 -17.61 -7.84 -19.88
CA ILE A 25 -18.32 -7.01 -18.90
C ILE A 25 -17.71 -7.34 -17.54
N PHE A 26 -17.05 -6.37 -16.89
CA PHE A 26 -16.46 -6.52 -15.58
C PHE A 26 -17.51 -7.08 -14.63
N GLN A 27 -17.38 -8.33 -14.24
CA GLN A 27 -18.14 -8.78 -13.08
C GLN A 27 -17.56 -8.04 -11.87
N PRO A 28 -18.41 -7.43 -11.06
CA PRO A 28 -17.94 -6.76 -9.84
C PRO A 28 -17.13 -7.78 -9.03
N VAL A 29 -15.96 -7.35 -8.54
CA VAL A 29 -15.15 -8.18 -7.65
C VAL A 29 -15.99 -8.45 -6.42
N VAL A 30 -16.60 -9.63 -6.38
CA VAL A 30 -17.35 -10.08 -5.21
C VAL A 30 -16.33 -10.35 -4.12
N ASP A 31 -16.51 -9.71 -2.97
CA ASP A 31 -15.78 -10.06 -1.77
C ASP A 31 -15.93 -11.56 -1.52
N TYR A 32 -14.83 -12.22 -1.20
CA TYR A 32 -14.78 -13.67 -0.95
C TYR A 32 -15.73 -14.14 0.17
N HIS A 33 -16.27 -13.21 0.95
CA HIS A 33 -17.24 -13.47 2.03
C HIS A 33 -18.71 -13.31 1.59
N GLY A 34 -18.98 -13.13 0.31
CA GLY A 34 -20.35 -12.88 -0.16
C GLY A 34 -20.92 -11.53 0.24
N SER A 35 -20.07 -10.61 0.71
CA SER A 35 -20.49 -9.24 1.01
C SER A 35 -20.65 -8.43 -0.28
N ALA A 36 -21.38 -7.32 -0.19
CA ALA A 36 -21.64 -6.44 -1.31
C ALA A 36 -20.34 -5.97 -2.00
N PRO A 37 -20.35 -5.76 -3.32
CA PRO A 37 -19.25 -5.17 -4.06
C PRO A 37 -18.71 -3.91 -3.39
N ILE A 38 -17.41 -3.64 -3.53
CA ILE A 38 -16.73 -2.51 -2.88
C ILE A 38 -17.44 -1.18 -3.16
N GLU A 39 -17.98 -1.02 -4.37
CA GLU A 39 -18.74 0.18 -4.76
C GLU A 39 -20.02 0.39 -3.94
N GLN A 40 -20.57 -0.68 -3.38
CA GLN A 40 -21.79 -0.64 -2.55
C GLN A 40 -21.48 -0.51 -1.07
N ARG A 41 -20.21 -0.65 -0.68
CA ARG A 41 -19.78 -0.42 0.69
C ARG A 41 -19.72 1.08 0.94
N GLY A 42 -20.18 1.51 2.10
CA GLY A 42 -20.21 2.92 2.46
C GLY A 42 -18.84 3.60 2.46
N ILE A 43 -18.82 4.89 2.71
CA ILE A 43 -17.63 5.76 2.81
C ILE A 43 -16.50 5.15 3.67
N GLU A 44 -16.85 4.34 4.66
CA GLU A 44 -15.90 3.72 5.59
C GLU A 44 -14.79 2.92 4.91
N PHE A 45 -15.08 2.23 3.79
CA PHE A 45 -14.06 1.46 3.08
C PHE A 45 -13.14 2.33 2.23
N ARG A 46 -13.59 3.50 1.82
CA ARG A 46 -12.80 4.42 1.02
C ARG A 46 -11.55 4.90 1.74
N LYS A 47 -11.59 4.98 3.06
CA LYS A 47 -10.41 5.35 3.86
C LYS A 47 -9.21 4.43 3.61
N TRP A 48 -9.43 3.14 3.34
CA TRP A 48 -8.36 2.19 3.02
C TRP A 48 -8.04 2.14 1.52
N LEU A 49 -9.05 2.36 0.66
CA LEU A 49 -8.88 2.30 -0.79
C LEU A 49 -8.19 3.56 -1.34
N ALA A 50 -8.54 4.75 -0.82
CA ALA A 50 -8.04 6.02 -1.33
C ALA A 50 -6.50 6.17 -1.26
N PRO A 51 -5.80 5.76 -0.21
CA PRO A 51 -4.34 5.80 -0.16
C PRO A 51 -3.66 4.65 -0.89
N SER A 52 -4.41 3.71 -1.45
CA SER A 52 -3.85 2.52 -2.11
C SER A 52 -3.72 2.73 -3.61
N VAL A 53 -2.62 2.26 -4.16
CA VAL A 53 -2.23 2.50 -5.56
C VAL A 53 -1.75 1.22 -6.24
N LYS A 54 -1.86 1.17 -7.57
CA LYS A 54 -1.13 0.21 -8.39
C LYS A 54 0.22 0.77 -8.76
N ILE A 55 1.24 -0.08 -8.74
CA ILE A 55 2.58 0.24 -9.22
C ILE A 55 2.84 -0.59 -10.46
N ALA A 56 3.06 0.06 -11.59
CA ALA A 56 3.41 -0.58 -12.85
C ALA A 56 4.91 -0.39 -13.13
N VAL A 57 5.61 -1.50 -13.31
CA VAL A 57 7.05 -1.56 -13.60
C VAL A 57 7.28 -2.27 -14.94
N SER A 58 8.48 -2.18 -15.48
CA SER A 58 8.84 -2.94 -16.69
C SER A 58 8.75 -4.45 -16.39
N GLY A 59 7.78 -5.12 -16.99
CA GLY A 59 7.58 -6.58 -16.87
C GLY A 59 6.69 -7.02 -15.73
N GLY A 60 5.91 -6.11 -15.10
CA GLY A 60 4.95 -6.52 -14.07
C GLY A 60 4.21 -5.37 -13.41
N SER A 61 3.39 -5.71 -12.46
CA SER A 61 2.73 -4.74 -11.59
C SER A 61 2.55 -5.29 -10.18
N GLY A 62 2.37 -4.39 -9.24
CA GLY A 62 2.03 -4.66 -7.86
C GLY A 62 1.22 -3.53 -7.28
N SER A 63 1.17 -3.48 -5.98
CA SER A 63 0.42 -2.53 -5.19
C SER A 63 1.33 -1.65 -4.34
N GLY A 64 0.80 -0.58 -3.82
CA GLY A 64 1.46 0.27 -2.84
C GLY A 64 0.45 1.00 -1.97
N THR A 65 0.95 1.60 -0.91
CA THR A 65 0.14 2.43 0.00
C THR A 65 0.83 3.76 0.21
N ILE A 66 0.11 4.87 0.03
CA ILE A 66 0.60 6.19 0.39
C ILE A 66 0.70 6.26 1.91
N VAL A 67 1.92 6.41 2.44
CA VAL A 67 2.21 6.43 3.88
C VAL A 67 2.48 7.84 4.41
N TYR A 68 2.71 8.79 3.50
CA TYR A 68 2.87 10.21 3.84
C TYR A 68 2.70 11.10 2.59
N TYR A 69 2.22 12.30 2.81
CA TYR A 69 2.19 13.36 1.81
C TYR A 69 2.80 14.64 2.38
N ASP A 70 3.87 15.10 1.73
CA ASP A 70 4.51 16.39 2.03
C ASP A 70 3.82 17.48 1.19
N ASN A 71 2.93 18.24 1.82
CA ASN A 71 2.15 19.29 1.17
C ASN A 71 2.98 20.53 0.78
N ILE A 72 4.17 20.69 1.36
CA ILE A 72 5.06 21.80 1.03
C ILE A 72 5.82 21.49 -0.27
N LYS A 73 6.30 20.29 -0.39
CA LYS A 73 7.05 19.81 -1.56
C LYS A 73 6.16 19.22 -2.66
N ASN A 74 4.88 19.01 -2.38
CA ASN A 74 3.93 18.28 -3.21
C ASN A 74 4.41 16.87 -3.57
N ILE A 75 4.89 16.12 -2.58
CA ILE A 75 5.43 14.77 -2.78
C ILE A 75 4.64 13.77 -1.94
N ALA A 76 4.11 12.74 -2.59
CA ALA A 76 3.54 11.57 -1.93
C ALA A 76 4.58 10.45 -1.82
N TYR A 77 4.65 9.82 -0.66
CA TYR A 77 5.54 8.70 -0.34
C TYR A 77 4.72 7.42 -0.28
N VAL A 78 5.12 6.43 -1.07
CA VAL A 78 4.41 5.16 -1.23
C VAL A 78 5.27 4.01 -0.73
N ALA A 79 4.80 3.30 0.29
CA ALA A 79 5.38 2.04 0.73
C ALA A 79 4.92 0.91 -0.20
N THR A 80 5.86 0.02 -0.54
CA THR A 80 5.61 -1.15 -1.40
C THR A 80 6.66 -2.24 -1.14
N CYS A 81 6.63 -3.34 -1.89
CA CYS A 81 7.63 -4.41 -1.82
C CYS A 81 8.82 -4.15 -2.75
N GLY A 82 9.98 -4.69 -2.40
CA GLY A 82 11.22 -4.54 -3.17
C GLY A 82 11.30 -5.47 -4.37
N HIS A 83 10.67 -6.65 -4.30
CA HIS A 83 10.76 -7.64 -5.36
C HIS A 83 10.16 -7.19 -6.70
N LEU A 84 9.38 -6.11 -6.74
CA LEU A 84 8.90 -5.53 -8.00
C LEU A 84 10.04 -5.09 -8.94
N TRP A 85 11.18 -4.70 -8.38
CA TRP A 85 12.35 -4.28 -9.15
C TRP A 85 13.46 -5.32 -9.17
N ASN A 86 13.27 -6.44 -8.47
CA ASN A 86 14.32 -7.41 -8.34
C ASN A 86 14.36 -8.39 -9.50
N ARG A 87 15.48 -8.40 -10.19
CA ARG A 87 15.91 -9.50 -11.05
C ARG A 87 17.11 -10.27 -10.47
N GLY A 88 17.35 -10.14 -9.16
CA GLY A 88 18.41 -10.70 -8.36
C GLY A 88 18.42 -10.02 -6.99
N ALA A 89 18.85 -10.69 -5.92
CA ALA A 89 18.90 -10.11 -4.57
C ALA A 89 19.80 -8.87 -4.57
N MET A 90 19.20 -7.70 -4.28
CA MET A 90 19.89 -6.41 -4.23
C MET A 90 19.60 -5.73 -2.90
N SER A 91 20.64 -5.12 -2.31
CA SER A 91 20.45 -4.28 -1.14
C SER A 91 19.71 -2.99 -1.49
N ALA A 92 19.11 -2.35 -0.48
CA ALA A 92 18.47 -1.05 -0.65
C ALA A 92 19.45 0.02 -1.17
N GLU A 93 20.74 -0.09 -0.83
CA GLU A 93 21.78 0.83 -1.31
C GLU A 93 22.09 0.64 -2.80
N GLU A 94 22.11 -0.59 -3.28
CA GLU A 94 22.26 -0.87 -4.70
C GLU A 94 21.04 -0.38 -5.47
N GLY A 95 19.84 -0.50 -4.91
CA GLY A 95 18.62 0.07 -5.47
C GLY A 95 18.67 1.58 -5.64
N LYS A 96 19.28 2.31 -4.69
CA LYS A 96 19.49 3.78 -4.79
C LYS A 96 20.39 4.20 -5.93
N LYS A 97 21.36 3.39 -6.31
CA LYS A 97 22.33 3.72 -7.37
C LYS A 97 21.73 3.64 -8.77
N LYS A 98 20.56 3.07 -8.91
CA LYS A 98 19.83 2.96 -10.16
C LYS A 98 18.75 4.02 -10.22
N ASP A 99 18.75 4.83 -11.24
CA ASP A 99 17.70 5.83 -11.48
C ASP A 99 16.43 5.11 -11.99
N LEU A 100 15.78 4.41 -11.07
CA LEU A 100 14.62 3.59 -11.35
C LEU A 100 13.35 4.42 -11.32
N THR A 101 12.53 4.24 -12.33
CA THR A 101 11.21 4.84 -12.44
C THR A 101 10.14 3.77 -12.55
N CYS A 102 8.93 4.14 -12.19
CA CYS A 102 7.73 3.34 -12.38
C CYS A 102 6.53 4.25 -12.64
N LYS A 103 5.37 3.66 -12.83
CA LYS A 103 4.12 4.41 -12.90
C LYS A 103 3.24 4.05 -11.71
N ILE A 104 2.56 5.05 -11.17
CA ILE A 104 1.54 4.88 -10.15
C ILE A 104 0.19 5.16 -10.78
N LEU A 105 -0.77 4.25 -10.55
CA LEU A 105 -2.16 4.42 -10.93
C LEU A 105 -3.00 4.53 -9.68
N THR A 106 -3.89 5.53 -9.64
CA THR A 106 -4.81 5.78 -8.54
C THR A 106 -6.25 5.73 -9.05
N TRP A 107 -7.15 5.10 -8.30
CA TRP A 107 -8.59 5.06 -8.59
C TRP A 107 -9.39 6.03 -7.74
N TYR A 108 -8.75 6.65 -6.75
CA TYR A 108 -9.40 7.57 -5.84
C TYR A 108 -8.64 8.88 -5.76
N GLN A 109 -9.37 9.98 -5.77
CA GLN A 109 -8.88 11.29 -5.37
C GLN A 109 -9.70 11.73 -4.17
N ASN A 110 -9.07 11.84 -3.00
CA ASN A 110 -9.77 11.93 -1.72
C ASN A 110 -10.75 10.76 -1.57
N ASP A 111 -12.00 11.02 -1.25
CA ASP A 111 -13.06 10.01 -1.11
C ASP A 111 -13.86 9.78 -2.40
N ILE A 112 -13.42 10.32 -3.53
CA ILE A 112 -14.10 10.23 -4.81
C ILE A 112 -13.44 9.15 -5.66
N LYS A 113 -14.21 8.13 -6.05
CA LYS A 113 -13.79 7.15 -7.05
C LYS A 113 -13.77 7.81 -8.44
N LEU A 114 -12.67 7.64 -9.14
CA LEU A 114 -12.52 8.10 -10.52
C LEU A 114 -13.17 7.10 -11.48
N ALA A 115 -13.73 7.60 -12.59
CA ALA A 115 -14.26 6.75 -13.66
C ALA A 115 -13.15 5.92 -14.33
N GLU A 116 -11.94 6.52 -14.46
CA GLU A 116 -10.74 5.89 -14.98
C GLU A 116 -9.57 6.18 -14.06
N PRO A 117 -8.61 5.23 -13.88
CA PRO A 117 -7.46 5.45 -13.04
C PRO A 117 -6.55 6.55 -13.61
N LYS A 118 -6.08 7.42 -12.73
CA LYS A 118 -5.12 8.45 -13.09
C LYS A 118 -3.69 7.93 -12.93
N THR A 119 -2.85 8.22 -13.92
CA THR A 119 -1.48 7.70 -13.98
C THR A 119 -0.46 8.80 -13.73
N TYR A 120 0.54 8.53 -12.88
CA TYR A 120 1.63 9.42 -12.54
C TYR A 120 2.99 8.74 -12.80
N ASN A 121 3.97 9.52 -13.22
CA ASN A 121 5.36 9.08 -13.21
C ASN A 121 5.87 9.11 -11.76
N ALA A 122 6.61 8.10 -11.40
CA ALA A 122 7.10 7.93 -10.05
C ALA A 122 8.58 7.54 -10.02
N LYS A 123 9.27 7.89 -8.95
CA LYS A 123 10.68 7.61 -8.72
C LYS A 123 10.82 6.60 -7.58
N VAL A 124 11.62 5.56 -7.81
CA VAL A 124 12.02 4.63 -6.76
C VAL A 124 13.13 5.27 -5.95
N ILE A 125 12.88 5.46 -4.67
CA ILE A 125 13.84 6.07 -3.74
C ILE A 125 14.86 5.05 -3.26
N PHE A 126 14.35 3.91 -2.81
CA PHE A 126 15.13 2.73 -2.51
C PHE A 126 14.25 1.49 -2.62
N TYR A 127 14.87 0.34 -2.78
CA TYR A 127 14.23 -0.95 -2.56
C TYR A 127 15.21 -1.92 -1.91
N SER A 128 14.67 -2.84 -1.13
CA SER A 128 15.39 -3.96 -0.54
C SER A 128 14.66 -5.24 -0.91
N TYR A 129 15.38 -6.20 -1.42
CA TYR A 129 14.89 -7.54 -1.63
C TYR A 129 15.89 -8.54 -1.07
N MET A 130 15.69 -8.82 0.17
CA MET A 130 16.31 -9.94 0.88
C MET A 130 15.17 -10.81 1.39
N PRO A 131 15.37 -12.10 1.63
CA PRO A 131 14.30 -12.97 2.13
C PRO A 131 13.58 -12.45 3.38
N ASP A 132 14.25 -11.59 4.15
CA ASP A 132 13.79 -11.02 5.40
C ASP A 132 13.60 -9.49 5.38
N ALA A 133 13.70 -8.85 4.22
CA ALA A 133 13.66 -7.39 4.11
C ALA A 133 13.03 -6.90 2.79
N ASP A 134 11.95 -7.52 2.35
CA ASP A 134 11.27 -7.17 1.10
C ASP A 134 10.38 -5.93 1.30
N THR A 135 10.94 -4.74 1.07
CA THR A 135 10.26 -3.45 1.16
C THR A 135 10.92 -2.41 0.26
N ALA A 136 10.16 -1.40 -0.15
CA ALA A 136 10.62 -0.30 -0.97
C ALA A 136 9.87 1.00 -0.66
N LEU A 137 10.45 2.12 -1.08
CA LEU A 137 9.86 3.44 -1.03
C LEU A 137 9.87 4.07 -2.42
N VAL A 138 8.72 4.56 -2.84
CA VAL A 138 8.52 5.26 -4.10
C VAL A 138 7.93 6.63 -3.83
N THR A 139 8.23 7.62 -4.67
CA THR A 139 7.63 8.95 -4.60
C THR A 139 7.02 9.36 -5.92
N PHE A 140 5.95 10.15 -5.86
CA PHE A 140 5.36 10.82 -7.02
C PHE A 140 4.79 12.19 -6.62
N GLU A 141 4.51 13.03 -7.61
CA GLU A 141 3.91 14.34 -7.43
C GLU A 141 2.44 14.27 -7.84
N PRO A 142 1.50 14.21 -6.88
CA PRO A 142 0.08 14.23 -7.18
C PRO A 142 -0.39 15.64 -7.56
N ASP A 143 -1.45 15.74 -8.34
CA ASP A 143 -2.15 17.00 -8.61
C ASP A 143 -3.41 17.19 -7.75
N TRP A 144 -3.51 16.41 -6.68
CA TRP A 144 -4.50 16.52 -5.60
C TRP A 144 -3.80 16.25 -4.27
N ARG A 145 -4.48 16.48 -3.16
CA ARG A 145 -4.00 16.13 -1.82
C ARG A 145 -4.41 14.70 -1.49
N PRO A 146 -3.50 13.71 -1.53
CA PRO A 146 -3.84 12.32 -1.24
C PRO A 146 -4.07 12.07 0.25
N ASN A 147 -5.00 11.18 0.54
CA ASN A 147 -5.09 10.54 1.85
C ASN A 147 -3.90 9.59 2.03
N PHE A 148 -3.48 9.35 3.27
CA PHE A 148 -2.40 8.44 3.57
C PHE A 148 -2.59 7.72 4.92
N PHE A 149 -1.92 6.59 5.08
CA PHE A 149 -1.82 5.85 6.34
C PHE A 149 -0.41 5.94 6.89
N PRO A 150 -0.19 6.61 8.01
CA PRO A 150 1.14 6.71 8.60
C PRO A 150 1.62 5.33 9.03
N ILE A 151 2.93 5.11 8.92
CA ILE A 151 3.56 3.89 9.41
C ILE A 151 3.40 3.84 10.93
N ALA A 152 2.90 2.72 11.46
CA ALA A 152 2.74 2.55 12.89
C ALA A 152 4.09 2.55 13.62
N PRO A 153 4.14 2.94 14.89
CA PRO A 153 5.36 2.92 15.68
C PRO A 153 5.91 1.48 15.84
N ILE A 154 7.23 1.37 16.03
CA ILE A 154 7.93 0.08 16.09
C ILE A 154 7.45 -0.82 17.24
N ASP A 155 6.93 -0.24 18.30
CA ASP A 155 6.39 -0.96 19.47
C ASP A 155 4.94 -1.40 19.32
N TYR A 156 4.35 -1.22 18.14
CA TYR A 156 3.01 -1.74 17.83
C TYR A 156 2.93 -3.25 18.09
N LYS A 157 1.89 -3.68 18.79
CA LYS A 157 1.72 -5.08 19.16
C LYS A 157 0.73 -5.78 18.22
N TYR A 158 1.25 -6.60 17.35
CA TYR A 158 0.43 -7.53 16.59
C TYR A 158 -0.21 -8.52 17.56
N LYS A 159 -1.51 -8.72 17.39
CA LYS A 159 -2.27 -9.64 18.24
C LYS A 159 -2.81 -10.76 17.35
N GLU A 160 -2.46 -12.00 17.69
CA GLU A 160 -3.00 -13.19 17.05
C GLU A 160 -4.55 -13.18 17.12
N GLY A 161 -5.19 -13.62 16.06
CA GLY A 161 -6.63 -13.61 15.90
C GLY A 161 -7.24 -12.25 15.54
N LYS A 162 -6.46 -11.13 15.60
CA LYS A 162 -6.97 -9.81 15.22
C LYS A 162 -7.25 -9.76 13.72
N ILE A 163 -8.43 -9.21 13.39
CA ILE A 163 -8.80 -8.88 12.01
C ILE A 163 -8.11 -7.58 11.61
N MET A 164 -7.55 -7.58 10.43
CA MET A 164 -6.85 -6.48 9.78
C MET A 164 -7.34 -6.30 8.37
N HIS A 165 -6.93 -5.20 7.73
CA HIS A 165 -7.31 -4.83 6.38
C HIS A 165 -6.09 -4.97 5.46
N SER A 166 -6.17 -5.87 4.48
CA SER A 166 -5.19 -6.03 3.40
C SER A 166 -5.74 -5.38 2.15
N ILE A 167 -5.00 -4.44 1.57
CA ILE A 167 -5.45 -3.67 0.42
C ILE A 167 -4.44 -3.79 -0.71
N GLY A 168 -4.93 -3.96 -1.93
CA GLY A 168 -4.09 -4.02 -3.11
C GLY A 168 -4.83 -4.46 -4.37
N CYS A 169 -4.08 -4.69 -5.45
CA CYS A 169 -4.58 -4.91 -6.80
C CYS A 169 -4.43 -6.39 -7.19
N ASP A 170 -5.36 -7.25 -6.80
CA ASP A 170 -5.33 -8.66 -7.19
C ASP A 170 -5.43 -8.80 -8.71
N GLY A 171 -4.62 -9.68 -9.31
CA GLY A 171 -4.56 -9.85 -10.76
C GLY A 171 -4.02 -8.62 -11.52
N GLY A 172 -3.63 -7.56 -10.81
CA GLY A 172 -3.30 -6.28 -11.41
C GLY A 172 -4.53 -5.44 -11.77
N ASP A 173 -5.69 -5.80 -11.28
CA ASP A 173 -6.94 -5.07 -11.44
C ASP A 173 -7.03 -3.82 -10.57
N GLU A 174 -8.21 -3.28 -10.38
CA GLU A 174 -8.49 -2.18 -9.48
C GLU A 174 -8.13 -2.55 -8.03
N VAL A 175 -7.78 -1.53 -7.24
CA VAL A 175 -7.52 -1.69 -5.81
C VAL A 175 -8.74 -2.24 -5.07
N ALA A 176 -8.53 -3.27 -4.27
CA ALA A 176 -9.57 -3.94 -3.50
C ALA A 176 -9.17 -4.09 -2.03
N HIS A 177 -10.17 -4.20 -1.17
CA HIS A 177 -10.04 -4.36 0.27
C HIS A 177 -10.43 -5.77 0.70
N TYR A 178 -9.63 -6.34 1.59
CA TYR A 178 -9.83 -7.67 2.13
C TYR A 178 -9.62 -7.67 3.65
N GLU A 179 -10.49 -8.35 4.36
CA GLU A 179 -10.24 -8.67 5.76
C GLU A 179 -9.35 -9.91 5.86
N VAL A 180 -8.29 -9.81 6.64
CA VAL A 180 -7.36 -10.90 6.93
C VAL A 180 -7.23 -11.07 8.44
N GLN A 181 -6.82 -12.25 8.89
CA GLN A 181 -6.63 -12.52 10.32
C GLN A 181 -5.17 -12.83 10.59
N ILE A 182 -4.57 -12.13 11.57
CA ILE A 182 -3.21 -12.39 12.01
C ILE A 182 -3.13 -13.79 12.65
N VAL A 183 -2.14 -14.58 12.23
CA VAL A 183 -1.82 -15.89 12.80
C VAL A 183 -0.57 -15.80 13.66
N SER A 184 0.52 -15.25 13.10
CA SER A 184 1.79 -15.21 13.79
C SER A 184 2.69 -14.09 13.31
N LEU A 185 3.67 -13.75 14.13
CA LEU A 185 4.83 -12.96 13.77
C LEU A 185 6.08 -13.79 14.09
N PHE A 186 6.74 -14.31 13.06
CA PHE A 186 7.89 -15.18 13.22
C PHE A 186 8.99 -14.87 12.20
N ASN A 187 10.25 -14.88 12.62
CA ASN A 187 11.42 -14.67 11.73
C ASN A 187 11.28 -13.50 10.76
N LYS A 188 10.89 -12.33 11.26
CA LYS A 188 10.68 -11.13 10.44
C LYS A 188 9.59 -11.27 9.36
N SER A 189 8.69 -12.22 9.50
CA SER A 189 7.52 -12.39 8.65
C SER A 189 6.25 -12.36 9.48
N LEU A 190 5.28 -11.54 9.05
CA LEU A 190 3.94 -11.52 9.61
C LEU A 190 3.03 -12.38 8.74
N THR A 191 2.41 -13.38 9.35
CA THR A 191 1.54 -14.34 8.65
C THR A 191 0.08 -14.04 8.93
N THR A 192 -0.74 -14.10 7.87
CA THR A 192 -2.19 -13.95 7.93
C THR A 192 -2.90 -15.10 7.25
N ILE A 193 -4.16 -15.34 7.64
CA ILE A 193 -5.09 -16.23 6.96
C ILE A 193 -6.37 -15.47 6.60
N LYS A 194 -7.28 -16.10 5.92
CA LYS A 194 -8.46 -15.55 5.26
C LYS A 194 -8.08 -14.56 4.17
N ASN A 195 -8.66 -14.66 3.02
CA ASN A 195 -8.39 -13.79 1.87
C ASN A 195 -6.89 -13.57 1.59
N SER A 196 -6.13 -14.66 1.56
CA SER A 196 -4.70 -14.60 1.24
C SER A 196 -4.43 -13.82 -0.03
N PRO A 197 -3.32 -13.10 -0.10
CA PRO A 197 -2.98 -12.31 -1.27
C PRO A 197 -2.93 -13.14 -2.55
N ARG A 198 -3.35 -12.53 -3.66
CA ARG A 198 -3.19 -13.06 -5.02
C ARG A 198 -2.10 -12.30 -5.77
N PRO A 199 -1.60 -12.81 -6.90
CA PRO A 199 -0.72 -12.07 -7.79
C PRO A 199 -1.24 -10.65 -8.05
N GLY A 200 -0.35 -9.66 -7.98
CA GLY A 200 -0.70 -8.23 -8.08
C GLY A 200 -0.90 -7.52 -6.74
N ARG A 201 -1.23 -8.23 -5.63
CA ARG A 201 -1.32 -7.60 -4.30
C ARG A 201 0.06 -7.33 -3.67
N SER A 202 1.14 -7.85 -4.24
CA SER A 202 2.52 -7.54 -3.83
C SER A 202 2.74 -6.05 -3.63
N GLY A 203 3.24 -5.64 -2.46
CA GLY A 203 3.42 -4.25 -2.09
C GLY A 203 2.20 -3.57 -1.46
N GLY A 204 1.03 -4.19 -1.51
CA GLY A 204 -0.18 -3.69 -0.86
C GLY A 204 -0.04 -3.63 0.66
N GLY A 205 -0.79 -2.72 1.29
CA GLY A 205 -0.71 -2.49 2.72
C GLY A 205 -1.49 -3.49 3.55
N LEU A 206 -0.93 -3.84 4.71
CA LEU A 206 -1.68 -4.34 5.85
C LEU A 206 -1.94 -3.16 6.77
N MET A 207 -3.18 -2.94 7.14
CA MET A 207 -3.59 -1.75 7.89
C MET A 207 -4.55 -2.11 9.02
N ASP A 208 -4.56 -1.30 10.07
CA ASP A 208 -5.68 -1.19 10.97
C ASP A 208 -6.49 0.10 10.67
N ASP A 209 -7.32 0.56 11.61
CA ASP A 209 -8.13 1.77 11.42
C ASP A 209 -7.31 3.08 11.32
N LYS A 210 -6.02 3.05 11.66
CA LYS A 210 -5.21 4.27 11.86
C LYS A 210 -3.88 4.26 11.15
N SER A 211 -3.30 3.08 10.89
CA SER A 211 -1.90 2.98 10.55
C SER A 211 -1.61 1.87 9.56
N TYR A 212 -0.56 2.08 8.80
CA TYR A 212 0.10 1.07 7.98
C TYR A 212 0.97 0.17 8.85
N LEU A 213 0.79 -1.13 8.74
CA LEU A 213 1.36 -2.14 9.64
C LEU A 213 2.30 -3.13 8.96
N GLY A 214 2.28 -3.20 7.63
CA GLY A 214 3.12 -4.14 6.90
C GLY A 214 2.91 -4.10 5.40
N THR A 215 3.86 -4.66 4.68
CA THR A 215 3.87 -4.77 3.22
C THR A 215 3.54 -6.20 2.80
N CYS A 216 2.55 -6.41 1.96
CA CYS A 216 2.26 -7.71 1.34
C CYS A 216 3.40 -8.15 0.43
N VAL A 217 3.93 -9.36 0.64
CA VAL A 217 5.08 -9.85 -0.14
C VAL A 217 4.89 -11.21 -0.79
N ALA A 218 4.08 -12.09 -0.19
CA ALA A 218 3.92 -13.44 -0.72
C ALA A 218 2.61 -14.10 -0.27
N THR A 219 2.34 -15.26 -0.83
CA THR A 219 1.27 -16.17 -0.41
C THR A 219 1.75 -17.61 -0.47
N SER A 220 1.13 -18.50 0.31
CA SER A 220 1.37 -19.93 0.17
C SER A 220 0.65 -20.52 -1.03
N ASN A 221 -0.49 -19.97 -1.45
CA ASN A 221 -1.29 -20.41 -2.58
C ASN A 221 -1.73 -19.24 -3.44
N ILE A 222 -1.62 -19.35 -4.75
CA ILE A 222 -1.95 -18.29 -5.72
C ILE A 222 -3.46 -18.09 -5.93
N ASP A 223 -4.28 -19.02 -5.49
CA ASP A 223 -5.75 -18.97 -5.63
C ASP A 223 -6.43 -18.13 -4.54
N GLY A 224 -5.65 -17.60 -3.58
CA GLY A 224 -6.16 -16.84 -2.43
C GLY A 224 -6.57 -17.71 -1.25
N SER A 225 -6.41 -19.06 -1.34
CA SER A 225 -6.50 -19.95 -0.20
C SER A 225 -5.13 -20.06 0.51
N GLY A 226 -5.12 -20.31 1.80
CA GLY A 226 -3.87 -20.49 2.55
C GLY A 226 -3.41 -19.24 3.30
N GLU A 227 -2.10 -19.04 3.38
CA GLU A 227 -1.47 -17.99 4.19
C GLU A 227 -0.98 -16.83 3.34
N GLY A 228 -1.12 -15.61 3.85
CA GLY A 228 -0.49 -14.41 3.33
C GLY A 228 0.72 -14.02 4.18
N TYR A 229 1.77 -13.51 3.54
CA TYR A 229 3.00 -13.10 4.19
C TYR A 229 3.25 -11.62 3.98
N PHE A 230 3.61 -10.93 5.06
CA PHE A 230 3.83 -9.50 5.08
C PHE A 230 5.17 -9.17 5.74
N THR A 231 5.89 -8.20 5.19
CA THR A 231 7.03 -7.57 5.84
C THR A 231 6.53 -6.76 7.05
N PRO A 232 6.94 -7.08 8.29
CA PRO A 232 6.45 -6.42 9.50
C PRO A 232 7.12 -5.07 9.75
N LEU A 233 6.55 -4.30 10.68
CA LEU A 233 7.05 -2.98 11.09
C LEU A 233 8.53 -2.98 11.50
N SER A 234 9.00 -4.00 12.21
CA SER A 234 10.39 -4.07 12.64
C SER A 234 11.38 -3.99 11.47
N VAL A 235 11.07 -4.68 10.38
CA VAL A 235 11.87 -4.66 9.15
C VAL A 235 11.70 -3.32 8.42
N ILE A 236 10.46 -2.82 8.30
CA ILE A 236 10.18 -1.54 7.65
C ILE A 236 10.94 -0.42 8.36
N HIS A 237 10.87 -0.34 9.69
CA HIS A 237 11.59 0.65 10.48
C HIS A 237 13.12 0.55 10.28
N GLU A 238 13.68 -0.66 10.33
CA GLU A 238 15.11 -0.88 10.09
C GLU A 238 15.55 -0.37 8.72
N VAL A 239 14.84 -0.78 7.65
CA VAL A 239 15.21 -0.43 6.28
C VAL A 239 15.01 1.06 6.01
N TYR A 240 13.91 1.65 6.47
CA TYR A 240 13.64 3.08 6.26
C TYR A 240 14.64 3.95 7.01
N SER A 241 14.96 3.64 8.28
CA SER A 241 15.99 4.35 9.06
C SER A 241 17.35 4.27 8.41
N ARG A 242 17.79 3.09 8.01
CA ARG A 242 19.07 2.90 7.33
C ARG A 242 19.19 3.69 6.03
N ASN A 243 18.07 4.00 5.40
CA ASN A 243 18.01 4.78 4.18
C ASN A 243 17.76 6.29 4.42
N GLY A 244 17.69 6.76 5.68
CA GLY A 244 17.53 8.16 6.03
C GLY A 244 16.09 8.67 5.93
N TYR A 245 15.10 7.79 6.05
CA TYR A 245 13.67 8.11 5.99
C TYR A 245 12.98 8.00 7.35
N ASP A 246 13.71 8.23 8.45
CA ASP A 246 13.19 8.19 9.82
C ASP A 246 12.02 9.13 10.06
N PHE A 247 11.92 10.22 9.32
CA PHE A 247 10.82 11.15 9.45
C PHE A 247 9.47 10.49 9.15
N LEU A 248 9.40 9.53 8.22
CA LEU A 248 8.18 8.79 7.92
C LEU A 248 7.70 7.92 9.09
N LEU A 249 8.64 7.50 9.95
CA LEU A 249 8.38 6.64 11.10
C LEU A 249 7.89 7.43 12.34
N LYS A 250 7.95 8.76 12.27
CA LYS A 250 7.58 9.67 13.36
C LYS A 250 6.21 10.34 13.17
N ILE A 251 5.58 10.09 12.03
CA ILE A 251 4.28 10.67 11.69
C ILE A 251 3.19 10.00 12.53
N LYS A 252 2.36 10.80 13.19
CA LYS A 252 1.28 10.30 14.03
C LYS A 252 -0.07 10.45 13.34
N PRO A 253 -0.98 9.49 13.51
CA PRO A 253 -2.36 9.64 13.07
C PRO A 253 -2.98 10.90 13.68
N TRP A 254 -3.74 11.63 12.87
CA TRP A 254 -4.43 12.85 13.33
C TRP A 254 -5.27 12.63 14.59
N SER A 255 -5.96 11.49 14.69
CA SER A 255 -6.76 11.13 15.86
C SER A 255 -5.97 11.15 17.18
N ASP A 256 -4.66 10.90 17.14
CA ASP A 256 -3.80 10.88 18.31
C ASP A 256 -3.29 12.29 18.66
N ILE A 257 -3.19 13.14 17.66
CA ILE A 257 -2.83 14.56 17.82
C ILE A 257 -4.03 15.33 18.37
N ALA A 258 -5.22 15.13 17.81
CA ALA A 258 -6.45 15.81 18.23
C ALA A 258 -6.81 15.55 19.70
N LYS A 259 -6.49 14.36 20.23
CA LYS A 259 -6.67 14.05 21.66
C LYS A 259 -5.74 14.83 22.58
N LYS A 260 -4.58 15.28 22.11
CA LYS A 260 -3.59 16.03 22.90
C LYS A 260 -3.81 17.55 22.84
N ILE A 261 -4.40 18.03 21.76
CA ILE A 261 -4.83 19.41 21.63
C ILE A 261 -6.19 19.50 22.32
N LYS A 262 -6.21 19.75 23.63
CA LYS A 262 -7.42 20.21 24.31
C LYS A 262 -7.94 21.39 23.52
N ILE A 263 -9.11 21.23 22.91
CA ILE A 263 -9.84 22.15 22.06
C ILE A 263 -9.55 23.61 22.45
N ILE A 264 -8.68 24.23 21.72
CA ILE A 264 -8.56 25.67 21.68
C ILE A 264 -9.47 26.08 20.52
N ASP A 265 -10.67 26.49 20.88
CA ASP A 265 -11.67 27.15 20.05
C ASP A 265 -11.97 26.55 18.66
N HIS A 266 -13.13 25.93 18.56
CA HIS A 266 -13.67 25.28 17.36
C HIS A 266 -13.68 26.18 16.10
N ASN A 267 -13.72 27.48 16.27
CA ASN A 267 -13.81 28.47 15.18
C ASN A 267 -12.46 28.84 14.55
N ILE A 268 -11.36 28.70 15.27
CA ILE A 268 -10.01 28.97 14.76
C ILE A 268 -9.49 27.77 13.93
N TRP A 269 -10.03 26.61 14.17
CA TRP A 269 -9.57 25.35 13.64
C TRP A 269 -9.86 25.16 12.14
N HIS A 270 -11.06 25.54 11.70
CA HIS A 270 -11.46 25.42 10.29
C HIS A 270 -10.75 26.36 9.33
N GLN A 271 -10.07 27.39 9.85
CA GLN A 271 -9.36 28.37 9.01
C GLN A 271 -7.84 28.14 8.90
N LYS A 272 -7.24 27.39 9.78
CA LYS A 272 -5.77 27.34 9.91
C LYS A 272 -5.12 25.98 9.67
N TYR A 273 -5.85 24.89 9.80
CA TYR A 273 -5.30 23.54 9.72
C TYR A 273 -6.18 22.67 8.85
N ASP A 274 -5.76 22.53 7.62
CA ASP A 274 -6.35 21.58 6.70
C ASP A 274 -5.97 20.17 7.17
N GLU A 275 -6.95 19.43 7.41
CA GLU A 275 -7.18 18.18 8.11
C GLU A 275 -6.31 17.03 7.68
N ASN A 276 -5.31 16.56 8.19
CA ASN A 276 -5.04 15.14 8.29
C ASN A 276 -3.72 14.73 8.95
N TYR A 277 -2.61 15.48 8.87
CA TYR A 277 -1.38 15.06 9.58
C TYR A 277 -0.34 16.20 9.69
N ILE A 278 0.23 16.38 10.86
CA ILE A 278 1.27 17.37 11.14
C ILE A 278 2.56 16.63 11.51
N LEU A 279 3.68 17.00 10.88
CA LEU A 279 5.00 16.74 11.42
C LEU A 279 5.14 17.52 12.73
N ILE A 280 5.38 16.83 13.83
CA ILE A 280 5.74 17.47 15.10
C ILE A 280 7.26 17.64 15.05
N PRO A 281 7.79 18.88 14.98
CA PRO A 281 9.22 19.10 15.17
C PRO A 281 9.62 18.62 16.58
N ASN A 282 10.82 18.08 16.69
CA ASN A 282 11.42 17.68 17.97
C ASN A 282 11.58 18.88 18.88
#